data_991cc8bd9619ee3a8079d9b807f715c1
#
_entry.id   991cc8bd9619ee3a8079d9b807f715c1
#
_cell.length_a   1.000
_cell.length_b   1.000
_cell.length_c   1.000
_cell.angle_alpha   90.00
_cell.angle_beta   90.00
_cell.angle_gamma   90.00
#
_symmetry.space_group_name_H-M   'P 1'
#
loop_
_entity.id
_entity.type
_entity.pdbx_description
1 polymer ?
#
loop_
_entity_poly.entity_id
_entity_poly.type
_entity_poly.pdbx_seq_one_letter_code
_entity_poly.pdbx_strand_id
1 'polypeptide(L)'
;MSSITYETIMDEAWKFQIGIMKKYELVESTKWDYYLAKAILQRHSPVKKINVDKASNIDKGNYFSRQIKRSVYLDMAKRLVDYVESHNTIPNTIRVGEKLMGVKDFTNLFSAILVYYSKHGELPKTVNVNSKAFIEESEPCDEVYNYFVKVFGKITCIDDALEKIQGKGYGYYYDDQYSNKESIDRMRNGQGINCTDSSAVFYNLAEALGYTVRAVHVKCQGGDGHIRLQVKHPTRTDNEWIDRDPAAVLDGECLSCIWCGNGTILAYDPQWFLQNLRR
;
A
#
# COMPACT_ATOMS: atom_id res chain seq x y z
N MET A 1 -8.45 17.94 -27.03
CA MET A 1 -8.91 16.69 -26.40
C MET A 1 -8.07 16.47 -25.14
N SER A 2 -8.69 16.21 -24.02
CA SER A 2 -7.96 15.97 -22.75
C SER A 2 -7.27 14.59 -22.80
N SER A 3 -6.09 14.53 -22.20
CA SER A 3 -5.34 13.28 -22.01
C SER A 3 -5.07 13.05 -20.53
N ILE A 4 -4.82 11.79 -20.16
CA ILE A 4 -4.37 11.40 -18.82
C ILE A 4 -2.87 11.18 -18.93
N THR A 5 -2.10 11.78 -18.01
CA THR A 5 -0.65 11.63 -17.99
C THR A 5 -0.23 10.25 -17.52
N TYR A 6 0.98 9.84 -17.86
CA TYR A 6 1.54 8.57 -17.39
C TYR A 6 1.66 8.55 -15.86
N GLU A 7 2.06 9.65 -15.23
CA GLU A 7 2.18 9.80 -13.78
C GLU A 7 0.83 9.54 -13.08
N THR A 8 -0.26 10.13 -13.60
CA THR A 8 -1.61 9.88 -13.06
C THR A 8 -2.00 8.40 -13.14
N ILE A 9 -1.65 7.72 -14.25
CA ILE A 9 -1.92 6.29 -14.41
C ILE A 9 -1.08 5.47 -13.42
N MET A 10 0.17 5.88 -13.19
CA MET A 10 1.05 5.22 -12.21
C MET A 10 0.55 5.38 -10.79
N ASP A 11 0.04 6.56 -10.41
CA ASP A 11 -0.56 6.78 -9.08
C ASP A 11 -1.75 5.84 -8.85
N GLU A 12 -2.60 5.63 -9.86
CA GLU A 12 -3.69 4.67 -9.76
C GLU A 12 -3.18 3.22 -9.69
N ALA A 13 -2.16 2.85 -10.48
CA ALA A 13 -1.55 1.52 -10.40
C ALA A 13 -1.00 1.23 -9.01
N TRP A 14 -0.38 2.20 -8.35
CA TRP A 14 0.12 2.08 -6.98
C TRP A 14 -1.02 1.87 -5.99
N LYS A 15 -2.12 2.62 -6.08
CA LYS A 15 -3.29 2.44 -5.21
C LYS A 15 -3.84 1.01 -5.26
N PHE A 16 -3.88 0.38 -6.45
CA PHE A 16 -4.27 -1.01 -6.61
C PHE A 16 -3.29 -1.98 -5.93
N GLN A 17 -1.97 -1.73 -6.04
CA GLN A 17 -0.96 -2.64 -5.48
C GLN A 17 -0.85 -2.59 -3.96
N ILE A 18 -1.15 -1.46 -3.35
CA ILE A 18 -1.08 -1.29 -1.89
C ILE A 18 -2.38 -1.66 -1.16
N GLY A 19 -3.36 -2.24 -1.88
CA GLY A 19 -4.58 -2.79 -1.25
C GLY A 19 -5.52 -1.76 -0.61
N ILE A 20 -5.32 -0.46 -0.80
CA ILE A 20 -6.09 0.62 -0.14
C ILE A 20 -7.57 0.66 -0.60
N MET A 21 -7.94 -0.09 -1.62
CA MET A 21 -9.27 0.01 -2.21
C MET A 21 -10.28 -0.92 -1.55
N LYS A 22 -11.34 -0.36 -1.00
CA LYS A 22 -12.54 -1.09 -0.59
C LYS A 22 -13.25 -1.69 -1.82
N LYS A 23 -14.05 -2.75 -1.61
CA LYS A 23 -14.77 -3.44 -2.71
C LYS A 23 -15.55 -2.49 -3.63
N TYR A 24 -16.24 -1.48 -3.08
CA TYR A 24 -16.99 -0.50 -3.90
C TYR A 24 -16.06 0.46 -4.66
N GLU A 25 -14.93 0.84 -4.08
CA GLU A 25 -13.91 1.67 -4.74
C GLU A 25 -13.27 0.90 -5.89
N LEU A 26 -13.05 -0.41 -5.71
CA LEU A 26 -12.58 -1.29 -6.78
C LEU A 26 -13.57 -1.30 -7.95
N VAL A 27 -14.89 -1.38 -7.70
CA VAL A 27 -15.90 -1.32 -8.77
C VAL A 27 -15.80 -0.03 -9.57
N GLU A 28 -15.74 1.12 -8.90
CA GLU A 28 -15.62 2.43 -9.57
C GLU A 28 -14.27 2.58 -10.27
N SER A 29 -13.23 1.96 -9.72
CA SER A 29 -11.86 2.06 -10.23
C SER A 29 -11.58 1.16 -11.42
N THR A 30 -12.45 0.17 -11.74
CA THR A 30 -12.23 -0.73 -12.88
C THR A 30 -12.11 0.00 -14.21
N LYS A 31 -12.72 1.18 -14.36
CA LYS A 31 -12.53 2.03 -15.55
C LYS A 31 -11.06 2.42 -15.81
N TRP A 32 -10.21 2.38 -14.77
CA TRP A 32 -8.78 2.61 -14.91
C TRP A 32 -8.06 1.48 -15.65
N ASP A 33 -8.64 0.27 -15.71
CA ASP A 33 -8.03 -0.88 -16.40
C ASP A 33 -7.72 -0.58 -17.87
N TYR A 34 -8.55 0.22 -18.54
CA TYR A 34 -8.27 0.70 -19.88
C TYR A 34 -6.97 1.52 -19.93
N TYR A 35 -6.81 2.44 -18.99
CA TYR A 35 -5.61 3.31 -18.96
C TYR A 35 -4.37 2.55 -18.52
N LEU A 36 -4.50 1.60 -17.60
CA LEU A 36 -3.41 0.70 -17.20
C LEU A 36 -2.94 -0.14 -18.41
N ALA A 37 -3.88 -0.75 -19.14
CA ALA A 37 -3.57 -1.53 -20.33
C ALA A 37 -2.93 -0.68 -21.44
N LYS A 38 -3.46 0.52 -21.69
CA LYS A 38 -2.86 1.48 -22.64
C LYS A 38 -1.45 1.87 -22.24
N ALA A 39 -1.19 2.17 -20.95
CA ALA A 39 0.14 2.53 -20.47
C ALA A 39 1.15 1.38 -20.63
N ILE A 40 0.73 0.12 -20.45
CA ILE A 40 1.59 -1.06 -20.72
C ILE A 40 1.97 -1.14 -22.20
N LEU A 41 1.03 -0.84 -23.10
CA LEU A 41 1.25 -0.93 -24.56
C LEU A 41 2.04 0.27 -25.11
N GLN A 42 1.74 1.47 -24.64
CA GLN A 42 2.28 2.72 -25.21
C GLN A 42 3.48 3.27 -24.45
N ARG A 43 3.70 2.86 -23.20
CA ARG A 43 4.77 3.33 -22.31
C ARG A 43 4.83 4.85 -22.26
N HIS A 44 5.19 5.46 -21.20
CA HIS A 44 5.40 6.91 -21.01
C HIS A 44 4.55 7.91 -21.85
N SER A 45 3.74 7.44 -22.80
CA SER A 45 2.90 8.30 -23.63
C SER A 45 1.60 8.63 -22.93
N PRO A 46 1.13 9.89 -22.96
CA PRO A 46 -0.19 10.24 -22.45
C PRO A 46 -1.28 9.43 -23.16
N VAL A 47 -2.27 8.99 -22.41
CA VAL A 47 -3.41 8.23 -22.95
C VAL A 47 -4.59 9.19 -23.18
N LYS A 48 -5.17 9.16 -24.37
CA LYS A 48 -6.38 9.94 -24.68
C LYS A 48 -7.50 9.57 -23.69
N LYS A 49 -8.09 10.59 -23.07
CA LYS A 49 -9.24 10.41 -22.19
C LYS A 49 -10.47 10.02 -22.99
N ILE A 50 -11.10 8.91 -22.63
CA ILE A 50 -12.38 8.44 -23.17
C ILE A 50 -13.35 8.20 -22.03
N ASN A 51 -14.64 8.18 -22.33
CA ASN A 51 -15.64 7.74 -21.37
C ASN A 51 -15.65 6.21 -21.35
N VAL A 52 -15.42 5.62 -20.18
CA VAL A 52 -15.41 4.17 -19.98
C VAL A 52 -16.32 3.84 -18.83
N ASP A 53 -17.27 2.95 -19.07
CA ASP A 53 -18.11 2.41 -18.02
C ASP A 53 -17.37 1.32 -17.24
N LYS A 54 -17.60 1.28 -15.94
CA LYS A 54 -17.03 0.27 -15.05
C LYS A 54 -17.51 -1.14 -15.39
N ALA A 55 -16.77 -2.15 -14.93
CA ALA A 55 -17.20 -3.54 -15.02
C ALA A 55 -18.54 -3.75 -14.28
N SER A 56 -19.47 -4.46 -14.89
CA SER A 56 -20.80 -4.71 -14.31
C SER A 56 -20.80 -5.76 -13.20
N ASN A 57 -19.82 -6.66 -13.19
CA ASN A 57 -19.68 -7.73 -12.19
C ASN A 57 -18.21 -8.05 -11.91
N ILE A 58 -17.71 -7.58 -10.78
CA ILE A 58 -16.30 -7.75 -10.37
C ILE A 58 -16.02 -9.14 -9.78
N ASP A 59 -17.03 -9.90 -9.40
CA ASP A 59 -16.88 -11.24 -8.82
C ASP A 59 -16.90 -12.35 -9.88
N LYS A 60 -17.06 -12.00 -11.16
CA LYS A 60 -17.06 -12.95 -12.27
C LYS A 60 -15.63 -13.37 -12.65
N GLY A 61 -15.43 -14.65 -12.90
CA GLY A 61 -14.16 -15.23 -13.34
C GLY A 61 -13.86 -16.56 -12.67
N ASN A 62 -12.79 -17.20 -13.10
CA ASN A 62 -12.28 -18.41 -12.49
C ASN A 62 -11.22 -18.04 -11.43
N TYR A 63 -11.06 -18.90 -10.44
CA TYR A 63 -9.87 -18.86 -9.59
C TYR A 63 -8.60 -18.98 -10.44
N PHE A 64 -7.70 -18.02 -10.26
CA PHE A 64 -6.49 -17.89 -11.05
C PHE A 64 -5.26 -17.88 -10.13
N SER A 65 -4.41 -18.87 -10.26
CA SER A 65 -3.11 -18.92 -9.55
C SER A 65 -2.07 -19.48 -10.51
N ARG A 66 -1.33 -18.59 -11.17
CA ARG A 66 -0.24 -18.98 -12.06
C ARG A 66 0.62 -17.80 -12.50
N GLN A 67 1.76 -18.15 -13.09
CA GLN A 67 2.67 -17.19 -13.72
C GLN A 67 2.17 -16.82 -15.12
N ILE A 68 2.09 -15.52 -15.41
CA ILE A 68 1.71 -14.94 -16.70
C ILE A 68 2.96 -14.42 -17.41
N LYS A 69 3.23 -14.91 -18.61
CA LYS A 69 4.37 -14.49 -19.43
C LYS A 69 4.09 -13.14 -20.10
N ARG A 70 5.16 -12.40 -20.44
CA ARG A 70 5.09 -11.09 -21.10
C ARG A 70 4.21 -11.10 -22.36
N SER A 71 4.38 -12.08 -23.24
CA SER A 71 3.57 -12.19 -24.46
C SER A 71 2.07 -12.34 -24.16
N VAL A 72 1.72 -13.05 -23.08
CA VAL A 72 0.32 -13.28 -22.69
C VAL A 72 -0.30 -12.00 -22.13
N TYR A 73 0.36 -11.30 -21.20
CA TYR A 73 -0.23 -10.10 -20.64
C TYR A 73 -0.27 -8.93 -21.63
N LEU A 74 0.65 -8.86 -22.60
CA LEU A 74 0.59 -7.87 -23.69
C LEU A 74 -0.61 -8.15 -24.60
N ASP A 75 -0.88 -9.42 -24.93
CA ASP A 75 -2.08 -9.83 -25.67
C ASP A 75 -3.36 -9.50 -24.87
N MET A 76 -3.38 -9.76 -23.58
CA MET A 76 -4.50 -9.41 -22.70
C MET A 76 -4.75 -7.90 -22.70
N ALA A 77 -3.70 -7.09 -22.54
CA ALA A 77 -3.80 -5.63 -22.56
C ALA A 77 -4.37 -5.14 -23.88
N LYS A 78 -3.89 -5.69 -25.00
CA LYS A 78 -4.42 -5.34 -26.34
C LYS A 78 -5.89 -5.68 -26.47
N ARG A 79 -6.30 -6.90 -26.12
CA ARG A 79 -7.72 -7.33 -26.20
C ARG A 79 -8.63 -6.52 -25.30
N LEU A 80 -8.17 -6.12 -24.10
CA LEU A 80 -8.93 -5.25 -23.23
C LEU A 80 -9.13 -3.87 -23.88
N VAL A 81 -8.09 -3.30 -24.43
CA VAL A 81 -8.16 -2.01 -25.14
C VAL A 81 -9.11 -2.08 -26.31
N ASP A 82 -8.96 -3.08 -27.18
CA ASP A 82 -9.83 -3.28 -28.36
C ASP A 82 -11.31 -3.45 -27.96
N TYR A 83 -11.56 -4.18 -26.86
CA TYR A 83 -12.89 -4.35 -26.32
C TYR A 83 -13.50 -3.04 -25.80
N VAL A 84 -12.74 -2.30 -24.99
CA VAL A 84 -13.20 -1.01 -24.43
C VAL A 84 -13.46 0.02 -25.53
N GLU A 85 -12.59 0.10 -26.53
CA GLU A 85 -12.74 1.06 -27.65
C GLU A 85 -13.97 0.74 -28.51
N SER A 86 -14.43 -0.51 -28.52
CA SER A 86 -15.65 -0.92 -29.27
C SER A 86 -16.92 -0.91 -28.43
N HIS A 87 -16.85 -1.05 -27.10
CA HIS A 87 -18.03 -1.21 -26.23
C HIS A 87 -18.17 -0.11 -25.17
N ASN A 88 -17.18 0.76 -24.99
CA ASN A 88 -17.13 1.80 -23.96
C ASN A 88 -17.27 1.30 -22.51
N THR A 89 -17.01 0.02 -22.24
CA THR A 89 -17.12 -0.59 -20.92
C THR A 89 -16.00 -1.58 -20.66
N ILE A 90 -15.65 -1.75 -19.40
CA ILE A 90 -14.66 -2.76 -18.97
C ILE A 90 -15.31 -4.14 -18.98
N PRO A 91 -14.68 -5.16 -19.60
CA PRO A 91 -15.19 -6.52 -19.53
C PRO A 91 -15.07 -7.11 -18.12
N ASN A 92 -16.02 -7.93 -17.71
CA ASN A 92 -15.96 -8.61 -16.40
C ASN A 92 -14.81 -9.65 -16.34
N THR A 93 -14.40 -10.19 -17.47
CA THR A 93 -13.38 -11.23 -17.58
C THR A 93 -12.57 -11.11 -18.86
N ILE A 94 -11.31 -11.58 -18.81
CA ILE A 94 -10.45 -11.77 -19.98
C ILE A 94 -10.04 -13.24 -20.07
N ARG A 95 -10.15 -13.86 -21.25
CA ARG A 95 -9.73 -15.25 -21.45
C ARG A 95 -8.21 -15.38 -21.46
N VAL A 96 -7.70 -16.34 -20.69
CA VAL A 96 -6.26 -16.68 -20.60
C VAL A 96 -6.14 -18.21 -20.72
N GLY A 97 -5.85 -18.71 -21.92
CA GLY A 97 -5.98 -20.12 -22.23
C GLY A 97 -7.43 -20.57 -22.11
N GLU A 98 -7.69 -21.62 -21.35
CA GLU A 98 -9.03 -22.15 -21.12
C GLU A 98 -9.80 -21.46 -19.98
N LYS A 99 -9.14 -20.61 -19.20
CA LYS A 99 -9.73 -19.92 -18.05
C LYS A 99 -10.14 -18.49 -18.36
N LEU A 100 -11.12 -18.00 -17.61
CA LEU A 100 -11.56 -16.61 -17.61
C LEU A 100 -10.98 -15.90 -16.39
N MET A 101 -10.02 -15.02 -16.58
CA MET A 101 -9.48 -14.15 -15.52
C MET A 101 -10.48 -13.05 -15.21
N GLY A 102 -10.87 -12.91 -13.94
CA GLY A 102 -11.79 -11.87 -13.49
C GLY A 102 -11.14 -10.48 -13.47
N VAL A 103 -11.98 -9.42 -13.42
CA VAL A 103 -11.51 -8.04 -13.43
C VAL A 103 -10.55 -7.74 -12.28
N LYS A 104 -10.81 -8.22 -11.07
CA LYS A 104 -9.89 -8.06 -9.93
C LYS A 104 -8.48 -8.55 -10.23
N ASP A 105 -8.38 -9.72 -10.85
CA ASP A 105 -7.09 -10.35 -11.14
C ASP A 105 -6.34 -9.63 -12.27
N PHE A 106 -7.01 -9.18 -13.33
CA PHE A 106 -6.30 -8.46 -14.38
C PHE A 106 -6.01 -7.00 -14.01
N THR A 107 -6.83 -6.33 -13.18
CA THR A 107 -6.50 -5.03 -12.58
C THR A 107 -5.21 -5.14 -11.78
N ASN A 108 -5.12 -6.14 -10.90
CA ASN A 108 -3.91 -6.38 -10.11
C ASN A 108 -2.71 -6.71 -11.00
N LEU A 109 -2.89 -7.57 -12.01
CA LEU A 109 -1.84 -7.91 -12.97
C LEU A 109 -1.28 -6.68 -13.68
N PHE A 110 -2.16 -5.84 -14.25
CA PHE A 110 -1.72 -4.66 -15.01
C PHE A 110 -1.06 -3.61 -14.10
N SER A 111 -1.60 -3.43 -12.91
CA SER A 111 -0.99 -2.54 -11.90
C SER A 111 0.39 -3.03 -11.48
N ALA A 112 0.56 -4.33 -11.20
CA ALA A 112 1.85 -4.92 -10.85
C ALA A 112 2.89 -4.77 -11.97
N ILE A 113 2.47 -4.92 -13.23
CA ILE A 113 3.34 -4.72 -14.39
C ILE A 113 3.85 -3.29 -14.47
N LEU A 114 2.98 -2.30 -14.29
CA LEU A 114 3.35 -0.88 -14.35
C LEU A 114 4.23 -0.48 -13.18
N VAL A 115 3.93 -0.95 -11.97
CA VAL A 115 4.76 -0.71 -10.78
C VAL A 115 6.15 -1.34 -10.96
N TYR A 116 6.24 -2.54 -11.51
CA TYR A 116 7.53 -3.13 -11.86
C TYR A 116 8.28 -2.28 -12.90
N TYR A 117 7.58 -1.88 -13.95
CA TYR A 117 8.15 -1.06 -15.02
C TYR A 117 8.71 0.28 -14.52
N SER A 118 7.99 0.94 -13.60
CA SER A 118 8.46 2.21 -13.01
C SER A 118 9.76 2.06 -12.22
N LYS A 119 9.97 0.89 -11.59
CA LYS A 119 11.17 0.60 -10.79
C LYS A 119 12.36 0.16 -11.64
N HIS A 120 12.12 -0.54 -12.74
CA HIS A 120 13.17 -1.25 -13.48
C HIS A 120 13.40 -0.71 -14.90
N GLY A 121 12.54 0.18 -15.41
CA GLY A 121 12.63 0.73 -16.77
C GLY A 121 12.28 -0.28 -17.86
N GLU A 122 11.96 -1.52 -17.51
CA GLU A 122 11.57 -2.58 -18.44
C GLU A 122 10.35 -3.37 -17.95
N LEU A 123 9.58 -3.92 -18.89
CA LEU A 123 8.45 -4.77 -18.56
C LEU A 123 8.92 -6.11 -17.99
N PRO A 124 8.25 -6.67 -16.96
CA PRO A 124 8.63 -7.96 -16.37
C PRO A 124 8.51 -9.09 -17.40
N LYS A 125 9.42 -10.08 -17.35
CA LYS A 125 9.34 -11.28 -18.20
C LYS A 125 8.11 -12.12 -17.86
N THR A 126 7.78 -12.16 -16.57
CA THR A 126 6.64 -12.90 -16.02
C THR A 126 6.08 -12.18 -14.80
N VAL A 127 4.79 -12.36 -14.51
CA VAL A 127 4.12 -11.88 -13.29
C VAL A 127 3.33 -13.01 -12.69
N ASN A 128 3.41 -13.20 -11.38
CA ASN A 128 2.59 -14.14 -10.66
C ASN A 128 1.21 -13.51 -10.36
N VAL A 129 0.16 -14.20 -10.75
CA VAL A 129 -1.22 -13.85 -10.38
C VAL A 129 -1.72 -14.90 -9.43
N ASN A 130 -2.25 -14.48 -8.29
CA ASN A 130 -2.86 -15.36 -7.31
C ASN A 130 -4.18 -14.75 -6.83
N SER A 131 -5.30 -15.29 -7.31
CA SER A 131 -6.65 -14.84 -6.93
C SER A 131 -6.92 -14.94 -5.41
N LYS A 132 -6.18 -15.76 -4.68
CA LYS A 132 -6.28 -15.82 -3.21
C LYS A 132 -5.81 -14.55 -2.51
N ALA A 133 -4.97 -13.75 -3.15
CA ALA A 133 -4.51 -12.48 -2.58
C ALA A 133 -5.66 -11.47 -2.37
N PHE A 134 -6.87 -11.75 -2.89
CA PHE A 134 -8.08 -10.94 -2.69
C PHE A 134 -9.17 -11.62 -1.85
N ILE A 135 -8.93 -12.81 -1.31
CA ILE A 135 -9.88 -13.48 -0.41
C ILE A 135 -9.58 -13.04 1.02
N GLU A 136 -10.38 -12.13 1.50
CA GLU A 136 -10.90 -11.90 2.86
C GLU A 136 -10.07 -12.25 4.11
N GLU A 137 -8.79 -12.58 4.01
CA GLU A 137 -7.89 -12.43 5.12
C GLU A 137 -7.18 -11.09 4.89
N SER A 138 -7.76 -10.03 5.46
CA SER A 138 -7.07 -8.75 5.58
C SER A 138 -5.70 -9.04 6.18
N GLU A 139 -4.63 -8.65 5.49
CA GLU A 139 -3.31 -8.65 6.14
C GLU A 139 -3.45 -7.85 7.44
N PRO A 140 -2.75 -8.21 8.51
CA PRO A 140 -2.83 -7.47 9.77
C PRO A 140 -2.65 -5.95 9.61
N CYS A 141 -1.83 -5.53 8.64
CA CYS A 141 -1.65 -4.12 8.29
C CYS A 141 -2.94 -3.47 7.75
N ASP A 142 -3.75 -4.18 6.95
CA ASP A 142 -5.02 -3.65 6.42
C ASP A 142 -6.07 -3.47 7.52
N GLU A 143 -6.12 -4.37 8.50
CA GLU A 143 -7.02 -4.24 9.66
C GLU A 143 -6.66 -3.03 10.50
N VAL A 144 -5.37 -2.84 10.78
CA VAL A 144 -4.84 -1.69 11.52
C VAL A 144 -5.14 -0.40 10.76
N TYR A 145 -4.87 -0.35 9.45
CA TYR A 145 -5.18 0.79 8.60
C TYR A 145 -6.66 1.15 8.62
N ASN A 146 -7.53 0.18 8.36
CA ASN A 146 -8.97 0.39 8.33
C ASN A 146 -9.50 0.89 9.69
N TYR A 147 -8.98 0.35 10.78
CA TYR A 147 -9.38 0.81 12.11
C TYR A 147 -8.85 2.22 12.40
N PHE A 148 -7.61 2.52 12.06
CA PHE A 148 -7.03 3.86 12.20
C PHE A 148 -7.84 4.91 11.43
N VAL A 149 -8.18 4.63 10.16
CA VAL A 149 -8.99 5.52 9.32
C VAL A 149 -10.40 5.70 9.89
N LYS A 150 -10.99 4.65 10.46
CA LYS A 150 -12.29 4.76 11.16
C LYS A 150 -12.22 5.72 12.35
N VAL A 151 -11.12 5.73 13.09
CA VAL A 151 -10.95 6.51 14.33
C VAL A 151 -10.50 7.95 14.05
N PHE A 152 -9.52 8.12 13.15
CA PHE A 152 -8.86 9.41 12.88
C PHE A 152 -9.24 10.04 11.54
N GLY A 153 -9.99 9.34 10.69
CA GLY A 153 -10.30 9.77 9.33
C GLY A 153 -9.23 9.42 8.31
N LYS A 154 -9.52 9.70 7.05
CA LYS A 154 -8.68 9.33 5.89
C LYS A 154 -7.24 9.83 6.05
N ILE A 155 -6.30 8.99 5.66
CA ILE A 155 -4.87 9.28 5.51
C ILE A 155 -4.41 8.88 4.10
N THR A 156 -3.43 9.58 3.56
CA THR A 156 -2.87 9.34 2.22
C THR A 156 -1.39 8.98 2.27
N CYS A 157 -0.72 9.30 3.37
CA CYS A 157 0.68 8.99 3.62
C CYS A 157 0.91 8.80 5.12
N ILE A 158 2.11 8.34 5.47
CA ILE A 158 2.48 8.12 6.87
C ILE A 158 2.53 9.43 7.67
N ASP A 159 2.88 10.54 7.02
CA ASP A 159 2.96 11.84 7.67
C ASP A 159 1.55 12.36 8.03
N ASP A 160 0.53 12.14 7.19
CA ASP A 160 -0.88 12.42 7.55
C ASP A 160 -1.31 11.68 8.82
N ALA A 161 -0.85 10.44 8.98
CA ALA A 161 -1.16 9.64 10.16
C ALA A 161 -0.46 10.19 11.41
N LEU A 162 0.79 10.60 11.29
CA LEU A 162 1.56 11.20 12.37
C LEU A 162 0.94 12.55 12.82
N GLU A 163 0.54 13.41 11.88
CA GLU A 163 -0.15 14.67 12.20
C GLU A 163 -1.40 14.44 13.05
N LYS A 164 -2.16 13.38 12.79
CA LYS A 164 -3.39 13.08 13.54
C LYS A 164 -3.16 12.67 14.98
N ILE A 165 -1.96 12.16 15.31
CA ILE A 165 -1.60 11.75 16.66
C ILE A 165 -0.69 12.73 17.39
N GLN A 166 -0.25 13.80 16.75
CA GLN A 166 0.68 14.75 17.34
C GLN A 166 0.13 15.32 18.64
N GLY A 167 0.93 15.24 19.71
CA GLY A 167 0.55 15.72 21.04
C GLY A 167 -0.57 14.95 21.73
N LYS A 168 -0.90 13.73 21.26
CA LYS A 168 -1.95 12.88 21.87
C LYS A 168 -1.51 12.16 23.15
N GLY A 169 -0.23 12.28 23.51
CA GLY A 169 0.31 11.76 24.75
C GLY A 169 1.17 10.52 24.56
N TYR A 170 2.42 10.65 24.98
CA TYR A 170 3.34 9.54 25.17
C TYR A 170 3.22 9.00 26.60
N GLY A 171 3.36 7.70 26.79
CA GLY A 171 3.36 7.06 28.11
C GLY A 171 4.44 6.00 28.17
N TYR A 172 5.37 6.13 29.13
CA TYR A 172 6.39 5.11 29.33
C TYR A 172 5.85 3.93 30.12
N TYR A 173 5.98 2.74 29.58
CA TYR A 173 5.80 1.45 30.26
C TYR A 173 6.67 0.40 29.57
N TYR A 174 6.96 -0.68 30.26
CA TYR A 174 7.85 -1.72 29.74
C TYR A 174 7.09 -2.64 28.78
N ASP A 175 7.75 -3.01 27.68
CA ASP A 175 7.27 -3.91 26.63
C ASP A 175 5.98 -3.43 25.92
N ASP A 176 5.55 -4.21 24.93
CA ASP A 176 4.26 -4.07 24.26
C ASP A 176 3.14 -4.62 25.19
N GLN A 177 2.12 -3.83 25.44
CA GLN A 177 1.01 -4.21 26.33
C GLN A 177 -0.34 -4.21 25.65
N TYR A 178 -0.47 -3.46 24.56
CA TYR A 178 -1.77 -3.23 23.94
C TYR A 178 -1.81 -3.80 22.52
N SER A 179 -2.97 -4.33 22.12
CA SER A 179 -3.24 -4.64 20.73
C SER A 179 -3.19 -3.36 19.88
N ASN A 180 -2.98 -3.51 18.57
CA ASN A 180 -2.99 -2.36 17.66
C ASN A 180 -4.28 -1.53 17.78
N LYS A 181 -5.42 -2.19 17.94
CA LYS A 181 -6.71 -1.52 18.10
C LYS A 181 -6.79 -0.71 19.40
N GLU A 182 -6.40 -1.32 20.52
CA GLU A 182 -6.35 -0.62 21.81
C GLU A 182 -5.36 0.54 21.78
N SER A 183 -4.21 0.35 21.14
CA SER A 183 -3.20 1.40 20.94
C SER A 183 -3.78 2.60 20.17
N ILE A 184 -4.54 2.36 19.10
CA ILE A 184 -5.23 3.41 18.33
C ILE A 184 -6.27 4.13 19.19
N ASP A 185 -7.06 3.39 19.98
CA ASP A 185 -8.06 3.98 20.87
C ASP A 185 -7.39 4.83 21.97
N ARG A 186 -6.28 4.36 22.54
CA ARG A 186 -5.49 5.10 23.54
C ARG A 186 -4.92 6.39 22.95
N MET A 187 -4.34 6.36 21.75
CA MET A 187 -3.87 7.55 21.04
C MET A 187 -5.02 8.56 20.85
N ARG A 188 -6.21 8.09 20.41
CA ARG A 188 -7.38 8.97 20.25
C ARG A 188 -7.76 9.66 21.54
N ASN A 189 -7.72 8.93 22.66
CA ASN A 189 -8.19 9.37 23.98
C ASN A 189 -7.11 10.10 24.79
N GLY A 190 -5.89 10.25 24.29
CA GLY A 190 -4.79 10.87 25.00
C GLY A 190 -4.32 10.08 26.24
N GLN A 191 -4.41 8.76 26.19
CA GLN A 191 -4.16 7.88 27.35
C GLN A 191 -2.70 7.41 27.46
N GLY A 192 -1.79 8.04 26.74
CA GLY A 192 -0.38 7.67 26.72
C GLY A 192 -0.11 6.31 26.08
N ILE A 193 0.86 6.27 25.20
CA ILE A 193 1.29 5.05 24.50
C ILE A 193 2.82 5.04 24.40
N ASN A 194 3.46 3.87 24.58
CA ASN A 194 4.91 3.76 24.52
C ASN A 194 5.45 3.67 23.08
N CYS A 195 6.78 3.65 22.95
CA CYS A 195 7.45 3.58 21.65
C CYS A 195 7.20 2.24 20.93
N THR A 196 7.06 1.13 21.65
CA THR A 196 6.84 -0.19 21.06
C THR A 196 5.46 -0.30 20.44
N ASP A 197 4.40 -0.01 21.20
CA ASP A 197 3.03 -0.11 20.73
C ASP A 197 2.71 0.93 19.65
N SER A 198 3.21 2.16 19.80
CA SER A 198 3.04 3.19 18.75
C SER A 198 3.76 2.80 17.46
N SER A 199 5.00 2.31 17.55
CA SER A 199 5.73 1.86 16.37
C SER A 199 5.08 0.65 15.71
N ALA A 200 4.45 -0.28 16.45
CA ALA A 200 3.73 -1.41 15.88
C ALA A 200 2.53 -0.95 15.04
N VAL A 201 1.73 -0.01 15.54
CA VAL A 201 0.63 0.59 14.76
C VAL A 201 1.15 1.23 13.48
N PHE A 202 2.18 2.08 13.60
CA PHE A 202 2.71 2.84 12.45
C PHE A 202 3.51 1.97 11.47
N TYR A 203 4.09 0.87 11.91
CA TYR A 203 4.68 -0.14 11.02
C TYR A 203 3.60 -0.73 10.10
N ASN A 204 2.49 -1.20 10.68
CA ASN A 204 1.35 -1.71 9.91
C ASN A 204 0.74 -0.64 8.98
N LEU A 205 0.61 0.61 9.44
CA LEU A 205 0.12 1.71 8.58
C LEU A 205 1.06 1.97 7.40
N ALA A 206 2.38 1.94 7.63
CA ALA A 206 3.36 2.13 6.57
C ALA A 206 3.29 1.01 5.52
N GLU A 207 3.18 -0.27 5.95
CA GLU A 207 2.99 -1.40 5.04
C GLU A 207 1.69 -1.26 4.24
N ALA A 208 0.57 -0.96 4.90
CA ALA A 208 -0.73 -0.77 4.24
C ALA A 208 -0.72 0.40 3.24
N LEU A 209 0.08 1.44 3.49
CA LEU A 209 0.30 2.57 2.59
C LEU A 209 1.38 2.29 1.51
N GLY A 210 1.92 1.06 1.45
CA GLY A 210 2.88 0.63 0.44
C GLY A 210 4.32 1.08 0.65
N TYR A 211 4.67 1.61 1.84
CA TYR A 211 6.05 1.91 2.17
C TYR A 211 6.83 0.61 2.39
N THR A 212 8.12 0.62 2.01
CA THR A 212 9.05 -0.33 2.63
C THR A 212 9.39 0.21 4.00
N VAL A 213 9.14 -0.57 5.04
CA VAL A 213 9.34 -0.16 6.43
C VAL A 213 10.29 -1.11 7.15
N ARG A 214 11.02 -0.59 8.12
CA ARG A 214 11.76 -1.39 9.10
C ARG A 214 11.73 -0.71 10.47
N ALA A 215 11.70 -1.52 11.52
CA ALA A 215 11.87 -1.05 12.88
C ALA A 215 13.35 -0.87 13.20
N VAL A 216 13.69 0.17 13.96
CA VAL A 216 15.07 0.46 14.39
C VAL A 216 15.11 0.49 15.91
N HIS A 217 15.70 -0.54 16.50
CA HIS A 217 15.94 -0.60 17.93
C HIS A 217 17.26 0.11 18.24
N VAL A 218 17.22 1.11 19.11
CA VAL A 218 18.39 1.91 19.50
C VAL A 218 18.58 1.90 21.01
N LYS A 219 19.81 1.98 21.45
CA LYS A 219 20.17 2.26 22.84
C LYS A 219 20.41 3.76 22.97
N CYS A 220 19.61 4.42 23.81
CA CYS A 220 19.75 5.85 24.08
C CYS A 220 20.99 6.13 24.95
N GLN A 221 21.46 7.38 24.97
CA GLN A 221 22.61 7.78 25.80
C GLN A 221 22.36 7.58 27.29
N GLY A 222 21.11 7.66 27.75
CA GLY A 222 20.69 7.36 29.13
C GLY A 222 20.66 5.89 29.50
N GLY A 223 20.90 4.98 28.56
CA GLY A 223 20.91 3.52 28.78
C GLY A 223 19.61 2.81 28.44
N ASP A 224 18.52 3.55 28.27
CA ASP A 224 17.21 2.98 27.92
C ASP A 224 17.14 2.58 26.43
N GLY A 225 16.33 1.58 26.11
CA GLY A 225 16.02 1.19 24.74
C GLY A 225 14.92 2.07 24.16
N HIS A 226 14.97 2.28 22.85
CA HIS A 226 13.92 2.97 22.11
C HIS A 226 13.70 2.26 20.77
N ILE A 227 12.46 2.24 20.30
CA ILE A 227 12.12 1.74 18.98
C ILE A 227 11.46 2.84 18.16
N ARG A 228 11.92 2.99 16.93
CA ARG A 228 11.37 3.91 15.93
C ARG A 228 11.33 3.22 14.58
N LEU A 229 10.84 3.89 13.56
CA LEU A 229 10.72 3.35 12.21
C LEU A 229 11.63 4.05 11.23
N GLN A 230 12.05 3.33 10.22
CA GLN A 230 12.56 3.88 8.98
C GLN A 230 11.66 3.43 7.83
N VAL A 231 11.28 4.36 6.97
CA VAL A 231 10.39 4.11 5.85
C VAL A 231 11.04 4.56 4.54
N LYS A 232 10.75 3.83 3.46
CA LYS A 232 11.02 4.28 2.09
C LYS A 232 9.72 4.56 1.40
N HIS A 233 9.60 5.77 0.86
CA HIS A 233 8.38 6.16 0.16
C HIS A 233 8.18 5.31 -1.10
N PRO A 234 6.98 4.79 -1.38
CA PRO A 234 6.72 3.89 -2.51
C PRO A 234 7.02 4.51 -3.89
N THR A 235 6.91 5.83 -4.01
CA THR A 235 7.07 6.54 -5.29
C THR A 235 8.35 7.36 -5.42
N ARG A 236 9.18 7.46 -4.34
CA ARG A 236 10.46 8.20 -4.42
C ARG A 236 11.53 7.36 -5.07
N THR A 237 12.29 7.99 -5.96
CA THR A 237 13.36 7.34 -6.74
C THR A 237 14.72 7.32 -6.03
N ASP A 238 14.89 8.17 -5.00
CA ASP A 238 16.14 8.28 -4.23
C ASP A 238 16.42 7.04 -3.36
N ASN A 239 15.41 6.21 -3.12
CA ASN A 239 15.52 4.98 -2.33
C ASN A 239 16.08 5.18 -0.91
N GLU A 240 15.98 6.41 -0.37
CA GLU A 240 16.50 6.76 0.93
C GLU A 240 15.58 6.29 2.07
N TRP A 241 16.18 5.88 3.18
CA TRP A 241 15.47 5.64 4.42
C TRP A 241 15.18 6.95 5.14
N ILE A 242 13.92 7.17 5.48
CA ILE A 242 13.46 8.34 6.23
C ILE A 242 13.05 7.89 7.62
N ASP A 243 13.64 8.48 8.64
CA ASP A 243 13.28 8.19 10.04
C ASP A 243 11.89 8.75 10.36
N ARG A 244 11.10 7.96 11.10
CA ARG A 244 9.82 8.36 11.69
C ARG A 244 9.72 7.80 13.10
N ASP A 245 9.38 8.66 14.03
CA ASP A 245 9.29 8.32 15.44
C ASP A 245 7.89 8.66 15.99
N PRO A 246 6.96 7.68 15.95
CA PRO A 246 5.60 7.92 16.45
C PRO A 246 5.56 8.32 17.93
N ALA A 247 6.50 7.84 18.74
CA ALA A 247 6.56 8.17 20.17
C ALA A 247 6.93 9.64 20.39
N ALA A 248 7.93 10.16 19.66
CA ALA A 248 8.29 11.57 19.70
C ALA A 248 7.12 12.46 19.27
N VAL A 249 6.43 12.08 18.20
CA VAL A 249 5.25 12.83 17.70
C VAL A 249 4.09 12.79 18.70
N LEU A 250 3.84 11.67 19.35
CA LEU A 250 2.85 11.55 20.43
C LEU A 250 3.14 12.49 21.60
N ASP A 251 4.42 12.71 21.92
CA ASP A 251 4.86 13.66 22.95
C ASP A 251 4.81 15.14 22.52
N GLY A 252 4.42 15.40 21.26
CA GLY A 252 4.23 16.73 20.71
C GLY A 252 5.37 17.25 19.87
N GLU A 253 6.41 16.45 19.65
CA GLU A 253 7.53 16.79 18.79
C GLU A 253 7.13 16.91 17.31
N CYS A 254 8.02 17.46 16.49
CA CYS A 254 7.78 17.60 15.06
C CYS A 254 7.81 16.24 14.32
N LEU A 255 7.18 16.15 13.14
CA LEU A 255 7.07 14.88 12.37
C LEU A 255 8.42 14.27 11.96
N SER A 256 9.47 15.10 11.83
CA SER A 256 10.83 14.67 11.52
C SER A 256 11.73 14.53 12.75
N CYS A 257 11.21 14.83 13.93
CA CYS A 257 11.95 14.68 15.18
C CYS A 257 12.05 13.20 15.54
N ILE A 258 13.23 12.79 16.01
CA ILE A 258 13.49 11.41 16.45
C ILE A 258 14.19 11.46 17.82
N TRP A 259 13.72 10.60 18.71
CA TRP A 259 14.41 10.38 19.97
C TRP A 259 15.61 9.45 19.78
N CYS A 260 16.61 9.64 20.61
CA CYS A 260 17.82 8.83 20.58
C CYS A 260 18.53 8.81 19.20
N GLY A 261 18.45 9.91 18.44
CA GLY A 261 19.06 10.01 17.11
C GLY A 261 20.55 9.70 17.09
N ASN A 262 21.27 10.07 18.18
CA ASN A 262 22.69 9.77 18.38
C ASN A 262 22.91 8.47 19.19
N GLY A 263 21.89 7.66 19.37
CA GLY A 263 21.98 6.37 20.07
C GLY A 263 22.66 5.30 19.21
N THR A 264 23.11 4.24 19.88
CA THR A 264 23.68 3.07 19.19
C THR A 264 22.56 2.20 18.64
N ILE A 265 22.55 1.94 17.32
CA ILE A 265 21.61 0.98 16.71
C ILE A 265 21.98 -0.42 17.19
N LEU A 266 21.04 -1.08 17.84
CA LEU A 266 21.17 -2.44 18.35
C LEU A 266 20.68 -3.48 17.32
N ALA A 267 19.58 -3.19 16.64
CA ALA A 267 19.02 -4.08 15.62
C ALA A 267 18.10 -3.33 14.66
N TYR A 268 17.99 -3.87 13.45
CA TYR A 268 16.89 -3.61 12.53
C TYR A 268 15.92 -4.79 12.59
N ASP A 269 14.62 -4.50 12.57
CA ASP A 269 13.55 -5.50 12.60
C ASP A 269 13.75 -6.60 13.67
N PRO A 270 13.90 -6.21 14.95
CA PRO A 270 14.16 -7.21 15.99
C PRO A 270 12.99 -8.20 16.09
N GLN A 271 13.28 -9.49 16.18
CA GLN A 271 12.28 -10.57 16.14
C GLN A 271 11.19 -10.41 17.20
N TRP A 272 11.54 -9.96 18.41
CA TRP A 272 10.58 -9.71 19.47
C TRP A 272 9.56 -8.63 19.08
N PHE A 273 9.95 -7.63 18.28
CA PHE A 273 9.05 -6.59 17.79
C PHE A 273 8.16 -7.14 16.65
N LEU A 274 8.76 -7.83 15.66
CA LEU A 274 8.01 -8.39 14.53
C LEU A 274 6.96 -9.43 14.95
N GLN A 275 7.21 -10.20 16.00
CA GLN A 275 6.25 -11.15 16.55
C GLN A 275 5.00 -10.48 17.12
N ASN A 276 5.08 -9.20 17.47
CA ASN A 276 4.01 -8.43 18.10
C ASN A 276 3.23 -7.54 17.14
N LEU A 277 3.66 -7.42 15.87
CA LEU A 277 2.96 -6.62 14.85
C LEU A 277 1.53 -7.08 14.57
N ARG A 278 1.19 -8.32 14.89
CA ARG A 278 -0.09 -8.97 14.57
C ARG A 278 -1.08 -9.01 15.72
N ARG A 279 -0.82 -8.30 16.80
CA ARG A 279 -1.72 -8.28 17.96
C ARG A 279 -2.90 -7.35 17.83
#